data_e3d7dd651da365f72600d9829c90e6eb
#
_entry.id   e3d7dd651da365f72600d9829c90e6eb
#
_cell.length_a   1.000
_cell.length_b   1.000
_cell.length_c   1.000
_cell.angle_alpha   90.00
_cell.angle_beta   90.00
_cell.angle_gamma   90.00
#
_symmetry.space_group_name_H-M   'P 1'
#
loop_
_entity.id
_entity.type
_entity.pdbx_description
1 polymer ?
#
loop_
_entity_poly.entity_id
_entity_poly.type
_entity_poly.pdbx_seq_one_letter_code
_entity_poly.pdbx_strand_id
1 'polypeptide(L)'
;MPVFGRYQLALTHGKGCKLYDADGNEYLDFLAGIAVNSLGHAHPALVKAISEQAAKLMHCSNIYYTDIQAKAVKEIIETTGFDRVFLANSGAEANEGAIKLARKYGHQKMRVNIVLLRLYIPFMVGL
;
A
#
# COMPACT_ATOMS: atom_id res chain seq x y z
N MET A 1 23.81 -2.42 -4.58
CA MET A 1 23.56 -1.97 -5.97
C MET A 1 23.01 -0.55 -5.91
N PRO A 2 23.63 0.47 -6.52
CA PRO A 2 23.16 1.85 -6.46
C PRO A 2 22.06 2.07 -7.51
N VAL A 3 20.81 1.87 -7.12
CA VAL A 3 19.64 2.07 -7.98
C VAL A 3 19.11 3.50 -7.90
N PHE A 4 19.37 4.20 -6.78
CA PHE A 4 18.93 5.57 -6.53
C PHE A 4 20.09 6.41 -6.00
N GLY A 5 20.14 7.70 -6.40
CA GLY A 5 20.93 8.70 -5.70
C GLY A 5 20.35 8.92 -4.29
N ARG A 6 21.17 8.82 -3.26
CA ARG A 6 20.76 9.06 -1.88
C ARG A 6 21.42 10.31 -1.35
N TYR A 7 20.68 11.08 -0.55
CA TYR A 7 21.27 12.13 0.25
C TYR A 7 22.17 11.54 1.33
N GLN A 8 23.27 12.24 1.67
CA GLN A 8 24.18 11.85 2.75
C GLN A 8 23.55 12.22 4.10
N LEU A 9 22.42 11.60 4.40
CA LEU A 9 21.61 11.86 5.59
C LEU A 9 21.06 10.54 6.13
N ALA A 10 21.38 10.22 7.37
CA ALA A 10 20.92 9.00 8.05
C ALA A 10 19.81 9.35 9.05
N LEU A 11 18.55 9.24 8.64
CA LEU A 11 17.40 9.44 9.52
C LEU A 11 17.23 8.24 10.45
N THR A 12 16.97 8.50 11.73
CA THR A 12 16.88 7.47 12.78
C THR A 12 15.47 7.31 13.34
N HIS A 13 14.75 8.40 13.55
CA HIS A 13 13.39 8.36 14.09
C HIS A 13 12.57 9.57 13.66
N GLY A 14 11.27 9.54 13.94
CA GLY A 14 10.38 10.65 13.66
C GLY A 14 9.20 10.70 14.63
N LYS A 15 8.59 11.89 14.75
CA LYS A 15 7.37 12.11 15.53
C LYS A 15 6.49 13.17 14.87
N GLY A 16 5.26 12.80 14.52
CA GLY A 16 4.37 13.71 13.77
C GLY A 16 5.02 14.11 12.44
N CYS A 17 5.18 15.39 12.19
CA CYS A 17 5.82 15.94 10.98
C CYS A 17 7.32 16.15 11.10
N LYS A 18 7.98 15.62 12.13
CA LYS A 18 9.41 15.83 12.39
C LYS A 18 10.19 14.55 12.21
N LEU A 19 11.38 14.67 11.63
CA LEU A 19 12.38 13.63 11.50
C LEU A 19 13.67 14.06 12.18
N TYR A 20 14.43 13.08 12.61
CA TYR A 20 15.72 13.29 13.29
C TYR A 20 16.79 12.40 12.65
N ASP A 21 17.97 12.96 12.45
CA ASP A 21 19.12 12.22 11.94
C ASP A 21 19.94 11.57 13.06
N ALA A 22 21.02 10.90 12.67
CA ALA A 22 21.93 10.23 13.59
C ALA A 22 22.71 11.22 14.48
N ASP A 23 22.86 12.46 14.05
CA ASP A 23 23.56 13.53 14.78
C ASP A 23 22.61 14.33 15.68
N GLY A 24 21.30 14.02 15.66
CA GLY A 24 20.26 14.65 16.47
C GLY A 24 19.68 15.92 15.87
N ASN A 25 19.97 16.24 14.61
CA ASN A 25 19.36 17.38 13.94
C ASN A 25 17.89 17.10 13.61
N GLU A 26 17.06 18.14 13.77
CA GLU A 26 15.61 18.08 13.49
C GLU A 26 15.30 18.60 12.09
N TYR A 27 14.43 17.91 11.38
CA TYR A 27 13.94 18.26 10.04
C TYR A 27 12.40 18.25 10.00
N LEU A 28 11.80 19.17 9.27
CA LEU A 28 10.39 19.08 8.92
C LEU A 28 10.21 18.18 7.69
N ASP A 29 9.37 17.16 7.84
CA ASP A 29 9.09 16.22 6.78
C ASP A 29 7.87 16.66 5.95
N PHE A 30 8.12 17.26 4.79
CA PHE A 30 7.11 17.59 3.79
C PHE A 30 6.93 16.51 2.72
N LEU A 31 7.72 15.43 2.76
CA LEU A 31 7.66 14.34 1.79
C LEU A 31 6.82 13.17 2.31
N ALA A 32 6.82 12.94 3.61
CA ALA A 32 6.09 11.86 4.29
C ALA A 32 6.32 10.46 3.68
N GLY A 33 7.54 10.18 3.21
CA GLY A 33 7.84 8.91 2.52
C GLY A 33 7.09 8.76 1.19
N ILE A 34 6.94 9.85 0.43
CA ILE A 34 6.10 9.97 -0.77
C ILE A 34 4.63 9.68 -0.41
N ALA A 35 4.11 10.47 0.54
CA ALA A 35 2.74 10.44 1.06
C ALA A 35 2.31 9.13 1.77
N VAL A 36 3.26 8.28 2.15
CA VAL A 36 2.96 7.04 2.91
C VAL A 36 2.58 7.34 4.37
N ASN A 37 3.30 8.27 5.02
CA ASN A 37 3.10 8.60 6.43
C ASN A 37 2.06 9.73 6.62
N SER A 38 0.88 9.58 6.03
CA SER A 38 -0.18 10.61 6.09
C SER A 38 -0.71 10.90 7.50
N LEU A 39 -0.55 10.00 8.44
CA LEU A 39 -0.85 10.22 9.86
C LEU A 39 0.32 10.84 10.65
N GLY A 40 1.47 11.03 10.00
CA GLY A 40 2.72 11.42 10.64
C GLY A 40 3.49 10.23 11.22
N HIS A 41 4.75 10.49 11.58
CA HIS A 41 5.66 9.49 12.13
C HIS A 41 5.24 9.07 13.54
N ALA A 42 5.35 7.79 13.84
CA ALA A 42 5.06 7.19 15.14
C ALA A 42 3.68 7.56 15.72
N HIS A 43 2.65 7.61 14.86
CA HIS A 43 1.29 7.94 15.30
C HIS A 43 0.80 6.93 16.34
N PRO A 44 0.38 7.36 17.55
CA PRO A 44 0.12 6.44 18.67
C PRO A 44 -0.94 5.38 18.37
N ALA A 45 -2.01 5.76 17.70
CA ALA A 45 -3.09 4.80 17.35
C ALA A 45 -2.61 3.74 16.35
N LEU A 46 -1.77 4.13 15.36
CA LEU A 46 -1.22 3.20 14.40
C LEU A 46 -0.23 2.23 15.06
N VAL A 47 0.69 2.75 15.88
CA VAL A 47 1.65 1.93 16.63
C VAL A 47 0.92 0.93 17.52
N LYS A 48 -0.11 1.37 18.25
CA LYS A 48 -0.93 0.51 19.10
C LYS A 48 -1.62 -0.59 18.27
N ALA A 49 -2.30 -0.23 17.19
CA ALA A 49 -3.03 -1.19 16.35
C ALA A 49 -2.10 -2.26 15.77
N ILE A 50 -0.93 -1.86 15.26
CA ILE A 50 0.07 -2.79 14.72
C ILE A 50 0.60 -3.73 15.82
N SER A 51 0.99 -3.19 16.97
CA SER A 51 1.54 -3.98 18.08
C SER A 51 0.52 -4.99 18.63
N GLU A 52 -0.73 -4.56 18.81
CA GLU A 52 -1.81 -5.43 19.30
C GLU A 52 -2.14 -6.55 18.30
N GLN A 53 -2.19 -6.22 16.99
CA GLN A 53 -2.47 -7.23 15.96
C GLN A 53 -1.29 -8.19 15.77
N ALA A 54 -0.05 -7.69 15.80
CA ALA A 54 1.15 -8.52 15.71
C ALA A 54 1.23 -9.54 16.86
N ALA A 55 0.79 -9.16 18.07
CA ALA A 55 0.73 -10.05 19.22
C ALA A 55 -0.39 -11.11 19.13
N LYS A 56 -1.37 -10.95 18.25
CA LYS A 56 -2.47 -11.90 18.06
C LYS A 56 -2.23 -12.86 16.90
N LEU A 57 -2.09 -12.30 15.70
CA LEU A 57 -1.96 -13.07 14.46
C LEU A 57 -1.42 -12.17 13.36
N MET A 58 -0.25 -12.49 12.84
CA MET A 58 0.35 -11.77 11.72
C MET A 58 -0.08 -12.32 10.36
N HIS A 59 -0.08 -13.64 10.21
CA HIS A 59 -0.38 -14.30 8.93
C HIS A 59 -0.83 -15.75 9.14
N CYS A 60 -1.79 -16.20 8.32
CA CYS A 60 -2.24 -17.59 8.33
C CYS A 60 -2.59 -18.12 6.92
N SER A 61 -2.09 -17.48 5.85
CA SER A 61 -2.42 -17.78 4.46
C SER A 61 -3.86 -17.37 4.05
N ASN A 62 -4.06 -17.18 2.74
CA ASN A 62 -5.36 -16.83 2.15
C ASN A 62 -6.36 -17.99 2.07
N ILE A 63 -5.97 -19.19 2.50
CA ILE A 63 -6.90 -20.33 2.59
C ILE A 63 -7.77 -20.27 3.85
N TYR A 64 -7.47 -19.36 4.78
CA TYR A 64 -8.28 -19.11 5.96
C TYR A 64 -8.83 -17.69 5.99
N TYR A 65 -9.98 -17.53 6.59
CA TYR A 65 -10.50 -16.20 6.90
C TYR A 65 -9.88 -15.64 8.18
N THR A 66 -9.60 -14.34 8.18
CA THR A 66 -9.22 -13.63 9.40
C THR A 66 -10.22 -12.52 9.70
N ASP A 67 -10.52 -12.29 10.96
CA ASP A 67 -11.48 -11.29 11.40
C ASP A 67 -11.02 -9.86 11.04
N ILE A 68 -9.72 -9.59 11.17
CA ILE A 68 -9.16 -8.27 10.83
C ILE A 68 -9.27 -7.96 9.34
N GLN A 69 -9.02 -8.94 8.47
CA GLN A 69 -9.18 -8.76 7.03
C GLN A 69 -10.64 -8.52 6.66
N ALA A 70 -11.56 -9.28 7.25
CA ALA A 70 -12.99 -9.11 7.02
C ALA A 70 -13.48 -7.73 7.43
N LYS A 71 -13.04 -7.23 8.59
CA LYS A 71 -13.35 -5.86 9.07
C LYS A 71 -12.79 -4.79 8.14
N ALA A 72 -11.53 -4.91 7.73
CA ALA A 72 -10.90 -3.95 6.81
C ALA A 72 -11.60 -3.91 5.44
N VAL A 73 -11.93 -5.07 4.87
CA VAL A 73 -12.66 -5.16 3.60
C VAL A 73 -14.05 -4.54 3.72
N LYS A 74 -14.77 -4.81 4.81
CA LYS A 74 -16.07 -4.19 5.08
C LYS A 74 -15.99 -2.68 5.11
N GLU A 75 -15.04 -2.12 5.86
CA GLU A 75 -14.82 -0.68 5.96
C GLU A 75 -14.51 -0.02 4.61
N ILE A 76 -13.68 -0.68 3.79
CA ILE A 76 -13.37 -0.21 2.43
C ILE A 76 -14.63 -0.20 1.56
N ILE A 77 -15.44 -1.25 1.58
CA ILE A 77 -16.68 -1.35 0.81
C ILE A 77 -17.68 -0.26 1.22
N GLU A 78 -17.88 -0.08 2.52
CA GLU A 78 -18.80 0.93 3.07
C GLU A 78 -18.35 2.37 2.74
N THR A 79 -17.05 2.61 2.72
CA THR A 79 -16.49 3.94 2.45
C THR A 79 -16.44 4.26 0.95
N THR A 80 -16.18 3.28 0.10
CA THR A 80 -15.96 3.50 -1.34
C THR A 80 -17.20 3.26 -2.19
N GLY A 81 -18.17 2.49 -1.68
CA GLY A 81 -19.37 2.10 -2.43
C GLY A 81 -19.13 0.98 -3.46
N PHE A 82 -17.95 0.34 -3.47
CA PHE A 82 -17.71 -0.84 -4.29
C PHE A 82 -18.25 -2.11 -3.62
N ASP A 83 -18.62 -3.11 -4.40
CA ASP A 83 -19.17 -4.37 -3.89
C ASP A 83 -18.11 -5.36 -3.40
N ARG A 84 -16.88 -5.25 -3.90
CA ARG A 84 -15.82 -6.23 -3.64
C ARG A 84 -14.44 -5.57 -3.62
N VAL A 85 -13.53 -6.19 -2.87
CA VAL A 85 -12.13 -5.76 -2.74
C VAL A 85 -11.21 -6.94 -3.07
N PHE A 86 -10.18 -6.67 -3.85
CA PHE A 86 -9.04 -7.56 -4.05
C PHE A 86 -7.82 -6.94 -3.35
N LEU A 87 -7.27 -7.67 -2.38
CA LEU A 87 -6.09 -7.26 -1.64
C LEU A 87 -4.83 -7.85 -2.28
N ALA A 88 -3.80 -7.02 -2.42
CA ALA A 88 -2.50 -7.38 -2.99
C ALA A 88 -1.36 -6.74 -2.19
N ASN A 89 -0.13 -7.22 -2.39
CA ASN A 89 1.03 -6.73 -1.62
C ASN A 89 1.60 -5.42 -2.18
N SER A 90 1.24 -5.04 -3.40
CA SER A 90 1.79 -3.85 -4.05
C SER A 90 0.82 -3.26 -5.07
N GLY A 91 1.04 -2.00 -5.43
CA GLY A 91 0.31 -1.36 -6.53
C GLY A 91 0.52 -2.07 -7.87
N ALA A 92 1.70 -2.63 -8.12
CA ALA A 92 1.97 -3.42 -9.32
C ALA A 92 1.08 -4.68 -9.40
N GLU A 93 0.95 -5.43 -8.30
CA GLU A 93 0.06 -6.59 -8.22
C GLU A 93 -1.42 -6.21 -8.34
N ALA A 94 -1.82 -5.09 -7.75
CA ALA A 94 -3.18 -4.57 -7.88
C ALA A 94 -3.51 -4.21 -9.33
N ASN A 95 -2.59 -3.55 -10.04
CA ASN A 95 -2.73 -3.25 -11.46
C ASN A 95 -2.77 -4.51 -12.33
N GLU A 96 -1.93 -5.50 -12.06
CA GLU A 96 -1.98 -6.81 -12.73
C GLU A 96 -3.36 -7.49 -12.51
N GLY A 97 -3.87 -7.44 -11.31
CA GLY A 97 -5.21 -7.93 -10.98
C GLY A 97 -6.30 -7.22 -11.77
N ALA A 98 -6.27 -5.90 -11.83
CA ALA A 98 -7.22 -5.07 -12.58
C ALA A 98 -7.17 -5.36 -14.09
N ILE A 99 -5.98 -5.46 -14.67
CA ILE A 99 -5.78 -5.80 -16.09
C ILE A 99 -6.36 -7.18 -16.41
N LYS A 100 -6.05 -8.19 -15.59
CA LYS A 100 -6.56 -9.54 -15.77
C LYS A 100 -8.08 -9.60 -15.65
N LEU A 101 -8.64 -8.88 -14.68
CA LEU A 101 -10.08 -8.80 -14.47
C LEU A 101 -10.78 -8.14 -15.66
N ALA A 102 -10.28 -7.02 -16.16
CA ALA A 102 -10.81 -6.32 -17.33
C ALA A 102 -10.79 -7.22 -18.58
N ARG A 103 -9.67 -7.92 -18.83
CA ARG A 103 -9.55 -8.87 -19.96
C ARG A 103 -10.53 -10.03 -19.84
N LYS A 104 -10.65 -10.62 -18.66
CA LYS A 104 -11.58 -11.73 -18.42
C LYS A 104 -13.03 -11.27 -18.59
N TYR A 105 -13.40 -10.13 -18.08
CA TYR A 105 -14.73 -9.56 -18.23
C TYR A 105 -15.07 -9.29 -19.70
N GLY A 106 -14.15 -8.63 -20.43
CA GLY A 106 -14.34 -8.35 -21.86
C GLY A 106 -14.51 -9.62 -22.70
N HIS A 107 -13.69 -10.64 -22.45
CA HIS A 107 -13.80 -11.92 -23.14
C HIS A 107 -15.12 -12.64 -22.82
N GLN A 108 -15.50 -12.73 -21.55
CA GLN A 108 -16.68 -13.49 -21.12
C GLN A 108 -18.02 -12.78 -21.39
N LYS A 109 -18.07 -11.46 -21.18
CA LYS A 109 -19.32 -10.70 -21.24
C LYS A 109 -19.53 -9.97 -22.56
N MET A 110 -18.47 -9.43 -23.12
CA MET A 110 -18.54 -8.60 -24.33
C MET A 110 -18.10 -9.34 -25.59
N ARG A 111 -17.54 -10.56 -25.46
CA ARG A 111 -16.98 -11.36 -26.55
C ARG A 111 -15.96 -10.63 -27.42
N VAL A 112 -15.24 -9.68 -26.83
CA VAL A 112 -14.18 -8.89 -27.48
C VAL A 112 -12.82 -9.26 -26.90
N ASN A 113 -11.82 -9.28 -27.77
CA ASN A 113 -10.43 -9.38 -27.34
C ASN A 113 -9.95 -7.99 -26.95
N ILE A 114 -9.85 -7.74 -25.64
CA ILE A 114 -9.34 -6.46 -25.15
C ILE A 114 -7.81 -6.47 -25.28
N VAL A 115 -7.30 -5.64 -26.20
CA VAL A 115 -5.89 -5.27 -26.25
C VAL A 115 -5.74 -4.04 -25.36
N LEU A 116 -5.09 -4.22 -24.21
CA LEU A 116 -4.75 -3.11 -23.32
C LEU A 116 -3.49 -2.45 -23.88
N LEU A 117 -3.65 -1.24 -24.42
CA LEU A 117 -2.53 -0.37 -24.73
C LEU A 117 -1.86 0.04 -23.41
N ARG A 118 -0.63 -0.39 -23.22
CA ARG A 118 0.21 0.03 -22.10
C ARG A 118 0.69 1.46 -22.36
N LEU A 119 0.14 2.41 -21.63
CA LEU A 119 0.78 3.71 -21.49
C LEU A 119 2.02 3.53 -20.65
N TYR A 120 3.16 4.00 -21.13
CA TYR A 120 4.43 3.97 -20.43
C TYR A 120 4.40 4.99 -19.27
N ILE A 121 3.76 4.62 -18.18
CA ILE A 121 3.84 5.32 -16.92
C ILE A 121 4.63 4.39 -16.00
N PRO A 122 5.91 4.67 -15.73
CA PRO A 122 6.80 3.76 -14.98
C PRO A 122 6.33 3.45 -13.56
N PHE A 123 5.36 4.20 -13.05
CA PHE A 123 4.80 4.01 -11.71
C PHE A 123 3.64 2.99 -11.65
N MET A 124 3.04 2.60 -12.76
CA MET A 124 1.85 1.72 -12.75
C MET A 124 2.16 0.22 -12.77
N VAL A 125 3.32 -0.15 -13.26
CA VAL A 125 3.75 -1.57 -13.31
C VAL A 125 5.24 -1.57 -13.03
N GLY A 126 5.63 -2.09 -11.89
CA GLY A 126 7.03 -2.34 -11.60
C GLY A 126 7.58 -3.37 -12.60
N LEU A 127 8.43 -2.92 -13.50
CA LEU A 127 9.31 -3.74 -14.31
C LEU A 127 10.72 -3.50 -13.83
#